data_3e5bcdf2a4d6a29d42fcd6edfb43bd14
#
_entry.id   3e5bcdf2a4d6a29d42fcd6edfb43bd14
#
_cell.length_a   1.000
_cell.length_b   1.000
_cell.length_c   1.000
_cell.angle_alpha   90.00
_cell.angle_beta   90.00
_cell.angle_gamma   90.00
#
_symmetry.space_group_name_H-M   'P 1'
#
loop_
_entity.id
_entity.type
_entity.pdbx_description
1 polymer ?
#
loop_
_entity_poly.entity_id
_entity_poly.type
_entity_poly.pdbx_seq_one_letter_code
_entity_poly.pdbx_strand_id
1 'polypeptide(L)'
;MKKIITMFAVLLIAVSTNAQSLISTEFSDYESNESFTRVSISKKMFQLIANLDPEDSEEKDLIESVSELDGLKIIVADSSENPVALYNDAIKRMPKRFEELMTVNNEDEKIIFLIDEKDGIVKELIMIMRGDNEFVLLDIFGDINLKEIAKISQKMNIDHMDKLGKLNEE
;
A
#
# COMPACT_ATOMS: atom_id res chain seq x y z
N MET A 1 -29.88 -28.47 -28.57
CA MET A 1 -29.48 -27.05 -28.74
C MET A 1 -29.66 -26.27 -27.44
N LYS A 2 -30.68 -26.45 -26.62
CA LYS A 2 -30.84 -25.69 -25.35
C LYS A 2 -29.79 -25.98 -24.27
N LYS A 3 -29.15 -27.15 -24.23
CA LYS A 3 -28.12 -27.51 -23.24
C LYS A 3 -26.71 -26.88 -23.52
N ILE A 4 -26.43 -26.48 -24.75
CA ILE A 4 -25.16 -25.86 -25.15
C ILE A 4 -25.17 -24.38 -24.80
N ILE A 5 -26.32 -23.72 -24.85
CA ILE A 5 -26.46 -22.30 -24.51
C ILE A 5 -26.29 -22.08 -23.00
N THR A 6 -26.70 -23.04 -22.16
CA THR A 6 -26.54 -22.94 -20.71
C THR A 6 -25.10 -23.11 -20.27
N MET A 7 -24.26 -23.84 -21.02
CA MET A 7 -22.84 -24.04 -20.70
C MET A 7 -21.98 -22.84 -21.08
N PHE A 8 -22.41 -22.03 -22.07
CA PHE A 8 -21.70 -20.81 -22.47
C PHE A 8 -22.00 -19.60 -21.59
N ALA A 9 -23.14 -19.60 -20.88
CA ALA A 9 -23.50 -18.52 -19.95
C ALA A 9 -22.73 -18.56 -18.61
N VAL A 10 -22.11 -19.69 -18.27
CA VAL A 10 -21.34 -19.86 -17.01
C VAL A 10 -19.88 -19.38 -17.15
N LEU A 11 -19.39 -19.17 -18.38
CA LEU A 11 -17.99 -18.83 -18.66
C LEU A 11 -17.71 -17.33 -18.72
N LEU A 12 -18.65 -16.47 -18.42
CA LEU A 12 -18.52 -15.00 -18.54
C LEU A 12 -18.62 -14.26 -17.20
N ILE A 13 -18.28 -14.95 -16.10
CA ILE A 13 -17.90 -14.24 -14.88
C ILE A 13 -16.39 -13.97 -14.99
N ALA A 14 -16.04 -13.02 -15.86
CA ALA A 14 -14.76 -12.33 -15.74
C ALA A 14 -14.80 -11.59 -14.41
N VAL A 15 -14.23 -12.19 -13.39
CA VAL A 15 -13.97 -11.52 -12.10
C VAL A 15 -13.03 -10.39 -12.44
N SER A 16 -13.58 -9.20 -12.64
CA SER A 16 -12.79 -7.97 -12.61
C SER A 16 -12.25 -7.87 -11.19
N THR A 17 -11.06 -8.42 -10.95
CA THR A 17 -10.30 -8.13 -9.74
C THR A 17 -9.87 -6.68 -9.84
N ASN A 18 -10.77 -5.77 -9.46
CA ASN A 18 -10.34 -4.44 -9.11
C ASN A 18 -9.34 -4.63 -7.97
N ALA A 19 -8.15 -4.05 -8.07
CA ALA A 19 -7.22 -3.96 -6.97
C ALA A 19 -7.90 -3.17 -5.85
N GLN A 20 -8.50 -3.89 -4.91
CA GLN A 20 -9.11 -3.29 -3.73
C GLN A 20 -8.04 -3.22 -2.65
N SER A 21 -7.83 -2.03 -2.11
CA SER A 21 -6.98 -1.78 -0.95
C SER A 21 -7.25 -2.78 0.17
N LEU A 22 -6.20 -3.35 0.75
CA LEU A 22 -6.29 -4.20 1.93
C LEU A 22 -6.99 -3.49 3.09
N ILE A 23 -6.73 -2.19 3.26
CA ILE A 23 -7.39 -1.39 4.29
C ILE A 23 -8.91 -1.43 4.13
N SER A 24 -9.42 -1.31 2.91
CA SER A 24 -10.87 -1.32 2.66
C SER A 24 -11.51 -2.68 2.85
N THR A 25 -10.75 -3.77 2.75
CA THR A 25 -11.27 -5.13 2.88
C THR A 25 -11.09 -5.69 4.29
N GLU A 26 -9.85 -5.72 4.76
CA GLU A 26 -9.49 -6.39 6.02
C GLU A 26 -9.51 -5.44 7.23
N PHE A 27 -9.39 -4.11 7.00
CA PHE A 27 -9.31 -3.09 8.04
C PHE A 27 -10.38 -2.01 7.90
N SER A 28 -11.56 -2.38 7.41
CA SER A 28 -12.70 -1.47 7.25
C SER A 28 -13.20 -0.90 8.60
N ASP A 29 -13.01 -1.63 9.69
CA ASP A 29 -13.25 -1.17 11.05
C ASP A 29 -12.28 -0.06 11.48
N TYR A 30 -11.00 -0.16 11.09
CA TYR A 30 -10.03 0.94 11.29
C TYR A 30 -10.36 2.13 10.38
N GLU A 31 -10.73 1.87 9.13
CA GLU A 31 -11.11 2.92 8.18
C GLU A 31 -12.37 3.69 8.63
N SER A 32 -13.27 3.07 9.38
CA SER A 32 -14.49 3.69 9.91
C SER A 32 -14.34 4.26 11.32
N ASN A 33 -13.24 4.02 12.02
CA ASN A 33 -13.02 4.51 13.38
C ASN A 33 -12.77 6.03 13.38
N GLU A 34 -13.63 6.79 14.07
CA GLU A 34 -13.54 8.25 14.11
C GLU A 34 -12.35 8.78 14.91
N SER A 35 -11.77 7.98 15.80
CA SER A 35 -10.57 8.36 16.57
C SER A 35 -9.28 8.27 15.73
N PHE A 36 -9.33 7.62 14.56
CA PHE A 36 -8.16 7.48 13.69
C PHE A 36 -8.08 8.58 12.64
N THR A 37 -6.88 9.10 12.42
CA THR A 37 -6.60 9.96 11.28
C THR A 37 -6.48 9.10 10.03
N ARG A 38 -7.12 9.53 8.94
CA ARG A 38 -7.16 8.79 7.68
C ARG A 38 -6.79 9.69 6.52
N VAL A 39 -5.91 9.18 5.65
CA VAL A 39 -5.59 9.80 4.38
C VAL A 39 -5.95 8.81 3.27
N SER A 40 -6.59 9.27 2.22
CA SER A 40 -6.89 8.46 1.04
C SER A 40 -6.59 9.25 -0.22
N ILE A 41 -5.71 8.73 -1.05
CA ILE A 41 -5.37 9.27 -2.37
C ILE A 41 -5.88 8.26 -3.40
N SER A 42 -6.74 8.72 -4.30
CA SER A 42 -7.33 7.87 -5.33
C SER A 42 -6.48 7.84 -6.60
N LYS A 43 -6.69 6.84 -7.44
CA LYS A 43 -6.13 6.77 -8.81
C LYS A 43 -6.30 8.08 -9.57
N LYS A 44 -7.44 8.75 -9.41
CA LYS A 44 -7.71 10.01 -10.11
C LYS A 44 -6.71 11.11 -9.74
N MET A 45 -6.27 11.16 -8.48
CA MET A 45 -5.24 12.13 -8.05
C MET A 45 -3.90 11.83 -8.71
N PHE A 46 -3.48 10.58 -8.76
CA PHE A 46 -2.25 10.17 -9.46
C PHE A 46 -2.30 10.49 -10.95
N GLN A 47 -3.44 10.25 -11.61
CA GLN A 47 -3.65 10.64 -13.00
C GLN A 47 -3.57 12.15 -13.23
N LEU A 48 -3.99 12.97 -12.28
CA LEU A 48 -3.85 14.43 -12.38
C LEU A 48 -2.38 14.85 -12.27
N ILE A 49 -1.62 14.21 -11.35
CA ILE A 49 -0.17 14.42 -11.24
C ILE A 49 0.54 14.00 -12.52
N ALA A 50 0.15 12.88 -13.11
CA ALA A 50 0.71 12.38 -14.38
C ALA A 50 0.51 13.31 -15.60
N ASN A 51 -0.40 14.26 -15.51
CA ASN A 51 -0.63 15.26 -16.56
C ASN A 51 0.15 16.59 -16.32
N LEU A 52 0.98 16.66 -15.29
CA LEU A 52 1.87 17.81 -15.09
C LEU A 52 3.06 17.73 -16.06
N ASP A 53 3.50 18.87 -16.54
CA ASP A 53 4.71 18.96 -17.36
C ASP A 53 5.94 18.84 -16.44
N PRO A 54 6.78 17.79 -16.59
CA PRO A 54 7.96 17.62 -15.75
C PRO A 54 9.01 18.69 -16.08
N GLU A 55 9.68 19.20 -15.03
CA GLU A 55 10.77 20.17 -15.22
C GLU A 55 12.09 19.50 -15.62
N ASP A 56 12.27 18.22 -15.23
CA ASP A 56 13.45 17.42 -15.56
C ASP A 56 13.15 15.94 -15.76
N SER A 57 14.18 15.14 -16.09
CA SER A 57 14.04 13.71 -16.34
C SER A 57 13.70 12.90 -15.09
N GLU A 58 14.18 13.34 -13.91
CA GLU A 58 13.91 12.65 -12.65
C GLU A 58 12.45 12.84 -12.24
N GLU A 59 11.92 14.04 -12.42
CA GLU A 59 10.51 14.35 -12.17
C GLU A 59 9.61 13.58 -13.12
N LYS A 60 10.03 13.41 -14.39
CA LYS A 60 9.32 12.59 -15.36
C LYS A 60 9.21 11.13 -14.91
N ASP A 61 10.34 10.51 -14.51
CA ASP A 61 10.35 9.13 -14.03
C ASP A 61 9.45 8.95 -12.80
N LEU A 62 9.47 9.95 -11.91
CA LEU A 62 8.63 9.98 -10.72
C LEU A 62 7.13 10.04 -11.07
N ILE A 63 6.76 10.95 -11.96
CA ILE A 63 5.39 11.12 -12.45
C ILE A 63 4.90 9.83 -13.12
N GLU A 64 5.72 9.21 -13.97
CA GLU A 64 5.38 7.95 -14.62
C GLU A 64 5.11 6.85 -13.59
N SER A 65 5.95 6.71 -12.58
CA SER A 65 5.80 5.67 -11.54
C SER A 65 4.56 5.83 -10.67
N VAL A 66 4.18 7.06 -10.31
CA VAL A 66 2.96 7.28 -9.53
C VAL A 66 1.70 7.15 -10.36
N SER A 67 1.80 7.32 -11.69
CA SER A 67 0.65 7.20 -12.58
C SER A 67 0.07 5.79 -12.66
N GLU A 68 0.88 4.78 -12.36
CA GLU A 68 0.49 3.37 -12.35
C GLU A 68 -0.16 2.92 -11.02
N LEU A 69 -0.16 3.80 -10.01
CA LEU A 69 -0.82 3.52 -8.74
C LEU A 69 -2.34 3.64 -8.86
N ASP A 70 -3.03 2.70 -8.26
CA ASP A 70 -4.48 2.71 -8.12
C ASP A 70 -4.94 3.49 -6.89
N GLY A 71 -4.09 3.60 -5.88
CA GLY A 71 -4.37 4.37 -4.67
C GLY A 71 -3.32 4.26 -3.59
N LEU A 72 -3.49 5.12 -2.58
CA LEU A 72 -2.75 5.10 -1.33
C LEU A 72 -3.71 5.39 -0.19
N LYS A 73 -3.61 4.62 0.88
CA LYS A 73 -4.34 4.84 2.13
C LYS A 73 -3.40 4.83 3.32
N ILE A 74 -3.68 5.70 4.28
CA ILE A 74 -2.94 5.74 5.54
C ILE A 74 -3.96 5.83 6.66
N ILE A 75 -3.73 5.04 7.71
CA ILE A 75 -4.44 5.12 8.98
C ILE A 75 -3.40 5.39 10.06
N VAL A 76 -3.65 6.40 10.87
CA VAL A 76 -2.81 6.76 12.02
C VAL A 76 -3.67 6.76 13.28
N ALA A 77 -3.25 6.03 14.28
CA ALA A 77 -3.79 6.09 15.64
C ALA A 77 -2.73 6.63 16.58
N ASP A 78 -3.11 7.55 17.46
CA ASP A 78 -2.23 8.13 18.46
C ASP A 78 -2.19 7.31 19.77
N SER A 79 -1.51 7.81 20.78
CA SER A 79 -1.32 7.13 22.07
C SER A 79 -2.60 6.94 22.91
N SER A 80 -3.71 7.54 22.53
CA SER A 80 -5.01 7.29 23.16
C SER A 80 -5.52 5.87 22.90
N GLU A 81 -5.10 5.30 21.79
CA GLU A 81 -5.25 3.90 21.42
C GLU A 81 -3.96 3.13 21.78
N ASN A 82 -4.03 1.84 21.96
CA ASN A 82 -2.84 1.03 22.30
C ASN A 82 -2.06 0.64 21.03
N PRO A 83 -0.94 1.33 20.68
CA PRO A 83 -0.20 1.06 19.43
C PRO A 83 0.31 -0.37 19.32
N VAL A 84 0.69 -0.98 20.46
CA VAL A 84 1.18 -2.36 20.50
C VAL A 84 0.05 -3.35 20.17
N ALA A 85 -1.14 -3.12 20.71
CA ALA A 85 -2.30 -3.96 20.46
C ALA A 85 -2.74 -3.85 18.98
N LEU A 86 -2.79 -2.63 18.43
CA LEU A 86 -3.13 -2.37 17.04
C LEU A 86 -2.13 -3.02 16.07
N TYR A 87 -0.83 -2.90 16.35
CA TYR A 87 0.22 -3.55 15.55
C TYR A 87 0.04 -5.07 15.53
N ASN A 88 -0.15 -5.70 16.70
CA ASN A 88 -0.32 -7.14 16.81
C ASN A 88 -1.61 -7.62 16.13
N ASP A 89 -2.69 -6.85 16.20
CA ASP A 89 -3.94 -7.15 15.50
C ASP A 89 -3.74 -7.06 14.00
N ALA A 90 -3.09 -6.00 13.51
CA ALA A 90 -2.81 -5.82 12.09
C ALA A 90 -1.98 -6.98 11.52
N ILE A 91 -0.90 -7.37 12.19
CA ILE A 91 -0.08 -8.52 11.78
C ILE A 91 -0.90 -9.82 11.73
N LYS A 92 -1.73 -10.07 12.74
CA LYS A 92 -2.55 -11.29 12.81
C LYS A 92 -3.59 -11.38 11.69
N ARG A 93 -4.12 -10.25 11.25
CA ARG A 93 -5.14 -10.15 10.18
C ARG A 93 -4.54 -10.20 8.78
N MET A 94 -3.21 -10.09 8.65
CA MET A 94 -2.55 -10.04 7.34
C MET A 94 -2.80 -11.32 6.54
N PRO A 95 -3.34 -11.22 5.31
CA PRO A 95 -3.54 -12.37 4.43
C PRO A 95 -2.23 -13.05 4.06
N LYS A 96 -2.28 -14.37 3.88
CA LYS A 96 -1.09 -15.20 3.56
C LYS A 96 -0.42 -14.91 2.22
N ARG A 97 -1.06 -14.11 1.35
CA ARG A 97 -0.48 -13.72 0.07
C ARG A 97 0.62 -12.68 0.22
N PHE A 98 0.66 -11.98 1.36
CA PHE A 98 1.70 -11.02 1.64
C PHE A 98 2.96 -11.70 2.13
N GLU A 99 4.10 -11.28 1.56
CA GLU A 99 5.42 -11.72 1.94
C GLU A 99 6.17 -10.56 2.62
N GLU A 100 6.97 -10.90 3.62
CA GLU A 100 7.80 -9.89 4.31
C GLU A 100 8.92 -9.44 3.37
N LEU A 101 8.98 -8.14 3.10
CA LEU A 101 10.06 -7.51 2.37
C LEU A 101 11.18 -7.05 3.31
N MET A 102 10.83 -6.41 4.40
CA MET A 102 11.79 -5.86 5.36
C MET A 102 11.14 -5.67 6.73
N THR A 103 11.92 -5.86 7.77
CA THR A 103 11.55 -5.50 9.15
C THR A 103 12.62 -4.61 9.77
N VAL A 104 12.21 -3.52 10.42
CA VAL A 104 13.04 -2.69 11.28
C VAL A 104 12.52 -2.82 12.70
N ASN A 105 13.42 -3.10 13.63
CA ASN A 105 13.07 -3.27 15.04
C ASN A 105 14.15 -2.66 15.90
N ASN A 106 13.80 -1.65 16.67
CA ASN A 106 14.67 -1.03 17.69
C ASN A 106 13.89 -0.84 19.00
N GLU A 107 14.44 -0.10 19.96
CA GLU A 107 13.82 0.08 21.28
C GLU A 107 12.48 0.83 21.20
N ASP A 108 12.39 1.84 20.31
CA ASP A 108 11.30 2.80 20.26
C ASP A 108 10.26 2.46 19.19
N GLU A 109 10.65 1.73 18.14
CA GLU A 109 9.78 1.46 17.01
C GLU A 109 9.90 0.05 16.44
N LYS A 110 8.83 -0.41 15.86
CA LYS A 110 8.81 -1.62 15.04
C LYS A 110 8.06 -1.36 13.74
N ILE A 111 8.74 -1.61 12.62
CA ILE A 111 8.19 -1.42 11.27
C ILE A 111 8.33 -2.73 10.51
N ILE A 112 7.29 -3.12 9.80
CA ILE A 112 7.33 -4.21 8.84
C ILE A 112 6.78 -3.72 7.50
N PHE A 113 7.48 -4.09 6.43
CA PHE A 113 7.02 -3.91 5.05
C PHE A 113 6.66 -5.27 4.48
N LEU A 114 5.48 -5.35 3.90
CA LEU A 114 4.90 -6.55 3.31
C LEU A 114 4.49 -6.24 1.88
N ILE A 115 4.69 -7.19 0.98
CA ILE A 115 4.30 -7.03 -0.43
C ILE A 115 3.42 -8.19 -0.89
N ASP A 116 2.48 -7.88 -1.78
CA ASP A 116 1.81 -8.86 -2.63
C ASP A 116 2.37 -8.70 -4.04
N GLU A 117 3.17 -9.69 -4.48
CA GLU A 117 3.80 -9.72 -5.80
C GLU A 117 3.10 -10.74 -6.69
N LYS A 118 2.90 -10.36 -7.93
CA LYS A 118 2.36 -11.25 -8.95
C LYS A 118 3.11 -11.08 -10.27
N ASP A 119 3.66 -12.16 -10.78
CA ASP A 119 4.40 -12.20 -12.06
C ASP A 119 5.58 -11.20 -12.13
N GLY A 120 6.28 -10.97 -11.00
CA GLY A 120 7.41 -10.04 -10.90
C GLY A 120 7.00 -8.57 -10.73
N ILE A 121 5.71 -8.29 -10.53
CA ILE A 121 5.18 -6.94 -10.30
C ILE A 121 4.58 -6.88 -8.91
N VAL A 122 5.04 -5.94 -8.09
CA VAL A 122 4.43 -5.66 -6.79
C VAL A 122 3.09 -4.97 -7.01
N LYS A 123 2.02 -5.57 -6.54
CA LYS A 123 0.64 -5.09 -6.70
C LYS A 123 0.13 -4.34 -5.47
N GLU A 124 0.69 -4.63 -4.32
CA GLU A 124 0.33 -3.99 -3.07
C GLU A 124 1.53 -3.97 -2.12
N LEU A 125 1.77 -2.84 -1.48
CA LEU A 125 2.80 -2.63 -0.47
C LEU A 125 2.12 -2.15 0.80
N ILE A 126 2.30 -2.90 1.87
CA ILE A 126 1.82 -2.56 3.20
C ILE A 126 2.99 -2.19 4.09
N MET A 127 2.88 -1.08 4.82
CA MET A 127 3.74 -0.77 5.95
C MET A 127 2.91 -0.75 7.22
N ILE A 128 3.34 -1.50 8.22
CA ILE A 128 2.76 -1.48 9.56
C ILE A 128 3.84 -1.01 10.51
N MET A 129 3.58 0.08 11.20
CA MET A 129 4.48 0.67 12.18
C MET A 129 3.81 0.80 13.53
N ARG A 130 4.54 0.51 14.58
CA ARG A 130 4.27 0.99 15.93
C ARG A 130 5.47 1.76 16.45
N GLY A 131 5.22 2.96 16.93
CA GLY A 131 6.11 3.71 17.80
C GLY A 131 5.65 3.64 19.26
N ASP A 132 6.26 4.47 20.11
CA ASP A 132 5.86 4.59 21.51
C ASP A 132 4.46 5.18 21.67
N ASN A 133 4.11 6.14 20.80
CA ASN A 133 2.91 6.95 20.91
C ASN A 133 2.00 6.89 19.69
N GLU A 134 2.32 6.08 18.70
CA GLU A 134 1.54 6.02 17.47
C GLU A 134 1.57 4.64 16.82
N PHE A 135 0.51 4.34 16.09
CA PHE A 135 0.40 3.23 15.17
C PHE A 135 0.11 3.80 13.77
N VAL A 136 0.79 3.27 12.76
CA VAL A 136 0.57 3.63 11.35
C VAL A 136 0.36 2.37 10.54
N LEU A 137 -0.70 2.36 9.75
CA LEU A 137 -0.96 1.38 8.70
C LEU A 137 -1.02 2.12 7.37
N LEU A 138 -0.09 1.84 6.47
CA LEU A 138 -0.03 2.41 5.13
C LEU A 138 -0.24 1.29 4.11
N ASP A 139 -1.00 1.58 3.07
CA ASP A 139 -1.34 0.69 1.98
C ASP A 139 -1.20 1.45 0.65
N ILE A 140 -0.25 1.03 -0.18
CA ILE A 140 -0.07 1.48 -1.55
C ILE A 140 -0.45 0.33 -2.46
N PHE A 141 -1.32 0.57 -3.44
CA PHE A 141 -1.78 -0.47 -4.35
C PHE A 141 -1.84 0.02 -5.80
N GLY A 142 -1.65 -0.90 -6.74
CA GLY A 142 -1.48 -0.66 -8.18
C GLY A 142 -0.26 -1.39 -8.72
N ASP A 143 0.32 -0.93 -9.80
CA ASP A 143 1.59 -1.44 -10.31
C ASP A 143 2.72 -0.63 -9.68
N ILE A 144 3.43 -1.25 -8.72
CA ILE A 144 4.37 -0.56 -7.84
C ILE A 144 5.80 -0.80 -8.29
N ASN A 145 6.51 0.29 -8.60
CA ASN A 145 7.95 0.29 -8.76
C ASN A 145 8.63 0.70 -7.43
N LEU A 146 9.16 -0.27 -6.70
CA LEU A 146 9.76 -0.03 -5.38
C LEU A 146 10.92 0.97 -5.41
N LYS A 147 11.70 1.02 -6.50
CA LYS A 147 12.81 1.98 -6.63
C LYS A 147 12.31 3.42 -6.67
N GLU A 148 11.21 3.65 -7.37
CA GLU A 148 10.62 4.98 -7.47
C GLU A 148 9.92 5.38 -6.16
N ILE A 149 9.24 4.45 -5.50
CA ILE A 149 8.67 4.70 -4.16
C ILE A 149 9.76 5.12 -3.16
N ALA A 150 10.92 4.45 -3.17
CA ALA A 150 12.04 4.82 -2.32
C ALA A 150 12.59 6.23 -2.64
N LYS A 151 12.70 6.61 -3.91
CA LYS A 151 13.10 7.97 -4.31
C LYS A 151 12.10 9.04 -3.83
N ILE A 152 10.81 8.76 -3.96
CA ILE A 152 9.74 9.66 -3.50
C ILE A 152 9.86 9.89 -2.00
N SER A 153 10.00 8.84 -1.20
CA SER A 153 10.08 8.95 0.25
C SER A 153 11.30 9.77 0.72
N GLN A 154 12.44 9.62 0.05
CA GLN A 154 13.63 10.43 0.32
C GLN A 154 13.39 11.91 0.04
N LYS A 155 12.78 12.25 -1.10
CA LYS A 155 12.49 13.65 -1.48
C LYS A 155 11.46 14.31 -0.56
N MET A 156 10.46 13.56 -0.13
CA MET A 156 9.38 14.05 0.74
C MET A 156 9.76 14.04 2.22
N ASN A 157 10.93 13.54 2.57
CA ASN A 157 11.36 13.36 3.96
C ASN A 157 10.31 12.61 4.80
N ILE A 158 9.68 11.61 4.19
CA ILE A 158 8.75 10.73 4.88
C ILE A 158 9.59 9.77 5.71
N ASP A 159 9.59 9.99 7.02
CA ASP A 159 10.28 9.14 7.96
C ASP A 159 9.84 7.67 7.76
N HIS A 160 10.80 6.75 7.86
CA HIS A 160 10.65 5.29 7.75
C HIS A 160 10.55 4.70 6.33
N MET A 161 10.05 5.43 5.32
CA MET A 161 9.97 4.91 3.93
C MET A 161 11.31 4.94 3.18
N ASP A 162 12.27 5.79 3.61
CA ASP A 162 13.64 5.85 3.09
C ASP A 162 14.41 4.54 3.26
N LYS A 163 13.99 3.72 4.22
CA LYS A 163 14.59 2.41 4.51
C LYS A 163 14.40 1.40 3.35
N LEU A 164 13.36 1.57 2.51
CA LEU A 164 13.16 0.76 1.31
C LEU A 164 14.27 0.97 0.26
N GLY A 165 14.86 2.17 0.19
CA GLY A 165 15.94 2.48 -0.76
C GLY A 165 17.23 1.70 -0.52
N LYS A 166 17.45 1.23 0.70
CA LYS A 166 18.66 0.50 1.08
C LYS A 166 18.69 -0.96 0.64
N LEU A 167 17.56 -1.50 0.18
CA LEU A 167 17.46 -2.88 -0.29
C LEU A 167 18.16 -3.13 -1.65
N ASN A 168 18.63 -2.08 -2.33
CA ASN A 168 19.22 -2.20 -3.67
C ASN A 168 20.74 -1.94 -3.70
N GLU A 169 21.42 -1.83 -2.56
CA GLU A 169 22.87 -1.55 -2.48
C GLU A 169 23.73 -2.79 -2.17
N GLU A 170 23.14 -4.01 -2.19
CA GLU A 170 23.87 -5.27 -2.07
C GLU A 170 23.90 -6.03 -3.43
#